data_e59136055d52ea82adbe5e37db8151eb
#
_entry.id   e59136055d52ea82adbe5e37db8151eb
#
_cell.length_a   1.000
_cell.length_b   1.000
_cell.length_c   1.000
_cell.angle_alpha   90.00
_cell.angle_beta   90.00
_cell.angle_gamma   90.00
#
_symmetry.space_group_name_H-M   'P 1'
#
loop_
_entity.id
_entity.type
_entity.pdbx_description
1 polymer ?
#
loop_
_entity_poly.entity_id
_entity_poly.type
_entity_poly.pdbx_seq_one_letter_code
_entity_poly.pdbx_strand_id
1 'polypeptide(L)'
;MLLRLVTALLFCSAIAPLHAATINESYAFAKLGEPKYAVNFTHYDYANPAAPKGGKITLAVVGTYDNFNRFASRGNPGIGTDTLYDGLFTTSDDEPGSYYPLIAESARYPDDYRWMEVSINPHAQFQDGTPITAQDVAFTFQKFMTEGVPQFRVAFRDVQVKALNRLTVRIDMPKPDKDRVLSWLTLPVIPEKFWQNKKFNEPIGYPPV
;
A
#
# COMPACT_ATOMS: atom_id res chain seq x y z
N MET A 1 -59.71 -18.72 50.74
CA MET A 1 -58.43 -19.36 50.60
C MET A 1 -57.94 -19.14 49.16
N LEU A 2 -57.19 -18.05 48.91
CA LEU A 2 -56.74 -17.62 47.58
C LEU A 2 -55.37 -18.24 47.26
N LEU A 3 -55.35 -19.05 46.23
CA LEU A 3 -54.14 -19.66 45.69
C LEU A 3 -53.44 -18.66 44.73
N ARG A 4 -52.28 -18.10 45.07
CA ARG A 4 -51.49 -17.23 44.23
C ARG A 4 -50.55 -18.08 43.34
N LEU A 5 -50.83 -18.10 42.03
CA LEU A 5 -49.93 -18.64 41.02
C LEU A 5 -48.79 -17.64 40.79
N VAL A 6 -47.57 -18.03 41.08
CA VAL A 6 -46.36 -17.26 40.73
C VAL A 6 -45.83 -17.82 39.42
N THR A 7 -45.98 -17.07 38.33
CA THR A 7 -45.41 -17.42 37.01
C THR A 7 -43.96 -16.90 36.97
N ALA A 8 -43.00 -17.81 37.03
CA ALA A 8 -41.60 -17.47 36.82
C ALA A 8 -41.31 -17.37 35.33
N LEU A 9 -41.02 -16.14 34.82
CA LEU A 9 -40.49 -15.93 33.48
C LEU A 9 -38.99 -16.25 33.48
N LEU A 10 -38.61 -17.36 32.83
CA LEU A 10 -37.25 -17.66 32.50
C LEU A 10 -36.81 -16.76 31.32
N PHE A 11 -36.00 -15.75 31.61
CA PHE A 11 -35.26 -14.99 30.60
C PHE A 11 -34.09 -15.87 30.07
N CYS A 12 -34.29 -16.52 28.94
CA CYS A 12 -33.25 -17.21 28.23
C CYS A 12 -32.42 -16.18 27.46
N SER A 13 -31.33 -15.67 28.06
CA SER A 13 -30.37 -14.79 27.39
C SER A 13 -29.65 -15.61 26.30
N ALA A 14 -30.03 -15.41 25.04
CA ALA A 14 -29.29 -15.95 23.90
C ALA A 14 -27.93 -15.25 23.83
N ILE A 15 -26.89 -15.92 24.31
CA ILE A 15 -25.50 -15.52 24.09
C ILE A 15 -25.19 -15.80 22.62
N ALA A 16 -25.27 -14.76 21.80
CA ALA A 16 -24.79 -14.86 20.41
C ALA A 16 -23.27 -15.18 20.44
N PRO A 17 -22.81 -16.19 19.69
CA PRO A 17 -21.39 -16.48 19.63
C PRO A 17 -20.66 -15.25 19.06
N LEU A 18 -19.75 -14.69 19.82
CA LEU A 18 -18.82 -13.67 19.37
C LEU A 18 -17.88 -14.36 18.38
N HIS A 19 -18.16 -14.26 17.08
CA HIS A 19 -17.23 -14.70 16.05
C HIS A 19 -16.00 -13.81 16.13
N ALA A 20 -14.91 -14.33 16.66
CA ALA A 20 -13.60 -13.71 16.52
C ALA A 20 -13.30 -13.62 15.01
N ALA A 21 -13.04 -12.41 14.50
CA ALA A 21 -12.67 -12.23 13.11
C ALA A 21 -11.40 -13.05 12.83
N THR A 22 -11.45 -13.89 11.80
CA THR A 22 -10.26 -14.64 11.35
C THR A 22 -9.23 -13.63 10.86
N ILE A 23 -7.99 -13.77 11.32
CA ILE A 23 -6.87 -12.96 10.86
C ILE A 23 -6.07 -13.80 9.88
N ASN A 24 -5.98 -13.29 8.67
CA ASN A 24 -5.21 -13.87 7.58
C ASN A 24 -3.81 -13.24 7.55
N GLU A 25 -2.85 -13.99 7.03
CA GLU A 25 -1.54 -13.49 6.64
C GLU A 25 -1.25 -13.93 5.21
N SER A 26 -0.82 -12.99 4.37
CA SER A 26 -0.52 -13.25 2.97
C SER A 26 0.72 -12.50 2.53
N TYR A 27 1.51 -13.13 1.65
CA TYR A 27 2.63 -12.49 0.95
C TYR A 27 2.16 -11.81 -0.34
N ALA A 28 1.02 -12.21 -0.94
CA ALA A 28 0.51 -11.68 -2.20
C ALA A 28 -1.02 -11.65 -2.19
N PHE A 29 -1.61 -10.88 -3.09
CA PHE A 29 -3.05 -10.75 -3.21
C PHE A 29 -3.47 -10.89 -4.67
N ALA A 30 -4.66 -11.46 -4.89
CA ALA A 30 -5.35 -11.41 -6.17
C ALA A 30 -6.77 -10.85 -5.97
N LYS A 31 -7.25 -10.06 -6.92
CA LYS A 31 -8.65 -9.61 -6.93
C LYS A 31 -9.60 -10.76 -7.20
N LEU A 32 -9.17 -11.68 -8.07
CA LEU A 32 -9.92 -12.86 -8.48
C LEU A 32 -9.03 -14.10 -8.30
N GLY A 33 -9.54 -15.11 -7.61
CA GLY A 33 -8.80 -16.37 -7.38
C GLY A 33 -7.61 -16.23 -6.43
N GLU A 34 -6.64 -17.10 -6.63
CA GLU A 34 -5.38 -17.13 -5.87
C GLU A 34 -4.23 -16.56 -6.70
N PRO A 35 -3.21 -15.96 -6.08
CA PRO A 35 -2.02 -15.49 -6.78
C PRO A 35 -1.31 -16.61 -7.54
N LYS A 36 -0.94 -16.34 -8.80
CA LYS A 36 -0.27 -17.30 -9.70
C LYS A 36 1.10 -17.74 -9.16
N TYR A 37 1.88 -16.79 -8.66
CA TYR A 37 3.24 -17.07 -8.20
C TYR A 37 3.23 -17.44 -6.72
N ALA A 38 3.90 -18.53 -6.38
CA ALA A 38 4.03 -19.02 -4.99
C ALA A 38 4.95 -18.09 -4.16
N VAL A 39 4.85 -18.21 -2.84
CA VAL A 39 5.83 -17.58 -1.93
C VAL A 39 7.25 -18.02 -2.31
N ASN A 40 8.20 -17.08 -2.31
CA ASN A 40 9.60 -17.30 -2.72
C ASN A 40 9.81 -17.55 -4.24
N PHE A 41 8.86 -17.18 -5.11
CA PHE A 41 9.16 -17.15 -6.53
C PHE A 41 10.37 -16.22 -6.80
N THR A 42 11.20 -16.58 -7.78
CA THR A 42 12.46 -15.87 -8.06
C THR A 42 12.37 -14.92 -9.25
N HIS A 43 11.40 -15.11 -10.12
CA HIS A 43 11.15 -14.30 -11.31
C HIS A 43 9.74 -14.52 -11.83
N TYR A 44 9.20 -13.56 -12.54
CA TYR A 44 7.97 -13.70 -13.31
C TYR A 44 8.21 -14.54 -14.57
N ASP A 45 7.21 -15.24 -15.07
CA ASP A 45 7.35 -16.12 -16.26
C ASP A 45 7.78 -15.37 -17.53
N TYR A 46 7.47 -14.08 -17.62
CA TYR A 46 7.91 -13.22 -18.72
C TYR A 46 9.36 -12.69 -18.57
N ALA A 47 10.02 -12.94 -17.45
CA ALA A 47 11.39 -12.52 -17.19
C ALA A 47 12.38 -13.67 -17.39
N ASN A 48 13.40 -13.50 -18.23
CA ASN A 48 14.46 -14.48 -18.40
C ASN A 48 15.54 -14.29 -17.32
N PRO A 49 15.66 -15.18 -16.32
CA PRO A 49 16.67 -15.05 -15.26
C PRO A 49 18.12 -15.22 -15.78
N ALA A 50 18.30 -15.89 -16.93
CA ALA A 50 19.61 -16.06 -17.58
C ALA A 50 20.02 -14.90 -18.50
N ALA A 51 19.16 -13.88 -18.66
CA ALA A 51 19.48 -12.72 -19.48
C ALA A 51 20.72 -12.00 -18.94
N PRO A 52 21.64 -11.55 -19.81
CA PRO A 52 22.81 -10.76 -19.40
C PRO A 52 22.37 -9.53 -18.61
N LYS A 53 23.07 -9.27 -17.50
CA LYS A 53 22.82 -8.08 -16.68
C LYS A 53 23.68 -6.91 -17.14
N GLY A 54 23.09 -5.71 -17.17
CA GLY A 54 23.80 -4.49 -17.56
C GLY A 54 23.61 -4.11 -19.03
N GLY A 55 24.47 -3.23 -19.51
CA GLY A 55 24.35 -2.61 -20.84
C GLY A 55 23.75 -1.20 -20.76
N LYS A 56 23.44 -0.64 -21.94
CA LYS A 56 22.83 0.69 -22.07
C LYS A 56 21.70 0.63 -23.09
N ILE A 57 20.53 1.12 -22.69
CA ILE A 57 19.42 1.37 -23.61
C ILE A 57 19.19 2.87 -23.70
N THR A 58 18.94 3.38 -24.91
CA THR A 58 18.55 4.77 -25.13
C THR A 58 17.13 4.78 -25.69
N LEU A 59 16.23 5.38 -24.92
CA LEU A 59 14.84 5.55 -25.30
C LEU A 59 14.62 7.01 -25.75
N ALA A 60 13.81 7.20 -26.78
CA ALA A 60 13.43 8.51 -27.27
C ALA A 60 11.93 8.72 -27.08
N VAL A 61 11.56 9.89 -26.58
CA VAL A 61 10.16 10.30 -26.41
C VAL A 61 9.99 11.71 -26.94
N VAL A 62 8.88 11.96 -27.64
CA VAL A 62 8.55 13.29 -28.16
C VAL A 62 7.92 14.11 -27.05
N GLY A 63 8.47 15.30 -26.78
CA GLY A 63 7.96 16.22 -25.78
C GLY A 63 9.05 17.04 -25.12
N THR A 64 8.66 17.80 -24.12
CA THR A 64 9.56 18.61 -23.26
C THR A 64 9.30 18.31 -21.81
N TYR A 65 10.25 18.60 -20.96
CA TYR A 65 10.07 18.54 -19.51
C TYR A 65 10.63 19.82 -18.87
N ASP A 66 10.12 20.16 -17.69
CA ASP A 66 10.54 21.34 -16.92
C ASP A 66 10.73 21.04 -15.43
N ASN A 67 10.42 19.81 -14.99
CA ASN A 67 10.62 19.41 -13.62
C ASN A 67 10.80 17.88 -13.48
N PHE A 68 11.22 17.44 -12.28
CA PHE A 68 11.42 16.03 -11.92
C PHE A 68 10.45 15.54 -10.84
N ASN A 69 9.48 16.34 -10.45
CA ASN A 69 8.46 15.93 -9.49
C ASN A 69 7.19 15.47 -10.22
N ARG A 70 6.98 14.15 -10.31
CA ARG A 70 5.76 13.58 -10.90
C ARG A 70 4.46 13.97 -10.18
N PHE A 71 4.55 14.42 -8.93
CA PHE A 71 3.42 14.83 -8.11
C PHE A 71 3.07 16.31 -8.26
N ALA A 72 3.86 17.06 -9.01
CA ALA A 72 3.59 18.47 -9.26
C ALA A 72 2.25 18.66 -9.99
N SER A 73 1.47 19.63 -9.54
CA SER A 73 0.19 19.99 -10.16
C SER A 73 0.34 20.85 -11.44
N ARG A 74 1.56 21.30 -11.73
CA ARG A 74 1.92 22.14 -12.88
C ARG A 74 3.21 21.68 -13.52
N GLY A 75 3.39 21.99 -14.78
CA GLY A 75 4.57 21.62 -15.56
C GLY A 75 4.48 20.22 -16.14
N ASN A 76 5.56 19.82 -16.80
CA ASN A 76 5.71 18.52 -17.44
C ASN A 76 6.83 17.74 -16.74
N PRO A 77 6.53 16.70 -15.98
CA PRO A 77 7.57 15.92 -15.31
C PRO A 77 8.41 15.15 -16.33
N GLY A 78 9.69 15.04 -16.07
CA GLY A 78 10.63 14.26 -16.87
C GLY A 78 10.17 12.80 -16.99
N ILE A 79 10.39 12.19 -18.13
CA ILE A 79 10.09 10.77 -18.36
C ILE A 79 10.97 9.92 -17.45
N GLY A 80 10.40 8.83 -16.90
CA GLY A 80 11.05 7.99 -15.92
C GLY A 80 10.93 8.48 -14.48
N THR A 81 10.32 9.65 -14.22
CA THR A 81 10.05 10.10 -12.85
C THR A 81 9.00 9.25 -12.13
N ASP A 82 8.23 8.46 -12.88
CA ASP A 82 7.29 7.48 -12.36
C ASP A 82 7.96 6.22 -11.79
N THR A 83 9.22 5.97 -12.13
CA THR A 83 10.01 4.84 -11.62
C THR A 83 10.95 5.20 -10.48
N LEU A 84 10.89 6.43 -9.95
CA LEU A 84 11.77 6.88 -8.86
C LEU A 84 11.44 6.23 -7.51
N TYR A 85 10.20 5.83 -7.30
CA TYR A 85 9.75 5.26 -6.03
C TYR A 85 8.87 4.04 -6.26
N ASP A 86 9.09 3.03 -5.45
CA ASP A 86 8.33 1.80 -5.45
C ASP A 86 7.16 1.86 -4.46
N GLY A 87 6.13 1.05 -4.70
CA GLY A 87 5.04 0.80 -3.75
C GLY A 87 5.38 -0.32 -2.76
N LEU A 88 4.54 -0.51 -1.77
CA LEU A 88 4.65 -1.66 -0.87
C LEU A 88 4.53 -2.97 -1.65
N PHE A 89 3.62 -3.01 -2.61
CA PHE A 89 3.40 -4.11 -3.54
C PHE A 89 3.47 -3.61 -4.98
N THR A 90 3.71 -4.52 -5.90
CA THR A 90 3.69 -4.29 -7.35
C THR A 90 2.70 -5.24 -8.02
N THR A 91 2.28 -4.92 -9.23
CA THR A 91 1.43 -5.78 -10.06
C THR A 91 2.27 -6.65 -10.98
N SER A 92 1.70 -7.75 -11.49
CA SER A 92 2.31 -8.58 -12.52
C SER A 92 1.65 -8.31 -13.87
N ASP A 93 2.45 -8.23 -14.94
CA ASP A 93 1.95 -7.97 -16.30
C ASP A 93 1.18 -9.16 -16.88
N ASP A 94 1.46 -10.38 -16.42
CA ASP A 94 0.81 -11.62 -16.88
C ASP A 94 -0.34 -12.09 -15.96
N GLU A 95 -0.64 -11.33 -14.91
CA GLU A 95 -1.72 -11.60 -13.97
C GLU A 95 -2.40 -10.30 -13.52
N PRO A 96 -3.28 -9.73 -14.38
CA PRO A 96 -3.98 -8.49 -14.05
C PRO A 96 -4.80 -8.59 -12.76
N GLY A 97 -4.62 -7.62 -11.86
CA GLY A 97 -5.31 -7.59 -10.57
C GLY A 97 -4.61 -8.38 -9.46
N SER A 98 -3.40 -8.85 -9.69
CA SER A 98 -2.52 -9.40 -8.67
C SER A 98 -1.60 -8.33 -8.07
N TYR A 99 -1.15 -8.60 -6.82
CA TYR A 99 -0.28 -7.72 -6.05
C TYR A 99 0.78 -8.57 -5.35
N TYR A 100 2.03 -8.36 -5.72
CA TYR A 100 3.19 -9.08 -5.18
C TYR A 100 4.07 -8.16 -4.33
N PRO A 101 4.72 -8.67 -3.30
CA PRO A 101 5.53 -7.84 -2.41
C PRO A 101 6.71 -7.23 -3.16
N LEU A 102 7.02 -5.96 -2.85
CA LEU A 102 8.16 -5.22 -3.38
C LEU A 102 8.94 -4.58 -2.22
N ILE A 103 8.44 -3.50 -1.62
CA ILE A 103 8.97 -2.97 -0.35
C ILE A 103 8.45 -3.81 0.83
N ALA A 104 7.24 -4.33 0.74
CA ALA A 104 6.67 -5.20 1.76
C ALA A 104 7.25 -6.62 1.70
N GLU A 105 7.09 -7.35 2.80
CA GLU A 105 7.38 -8.78 2.92
C GLU A 105 6.08 -9.60 3.04
N SER A 106 5.15 -9.13 3.84
CA SER A 106 3.82 -9.76 4.04
C SER A 106 2.81 -8.75 4.56
N ALA A 107 1.54 -9.16 4.61
CA ALA A 107 0.51 -8.39 5.25
C ALA A 107 -0.46 -9.29 6.05
N ARG A 108 -0.94 -8.76 7.20
CA ARG A 108 -1.97 -9.37 8.05
C ARG A 108 -3.25 -8.56 7.98
N TYR A 109 -4.39 -9.21 7.87
CA TYR A 109 -5.69 -8.55 7.70
C TYR A 109 -6.84 -9.46 8.12
N PRO A 110 -8.01 -8.90 8.56
CA PRO A 110 -9.23 -9.68 8.77
C PRO A 110 -9.93 -9.96 7.44
N ASP A 111 -10.81 -10.96 7.41
CA ASP A 111 -11.59 -11.35 6.21
C ASP A 111 -12.33 -10.17 5.55
N ASP A 112 -12.73 -9.18 6.34
CA ASP A 112 -13.46 -8.01 5.86
C ASP A 112 -12.58 -6.82 5.45
N TYR A 113 -11.27 -6.95 5.51
CA TYR A 113 -10.30 -5.90 5.12
C TYR A 113 -10.51 -4.54 5.80
N ARG A 114 -11.13 -4.49 7.00
CA ARG A 114 -11.29 -3.22 7.74
C ARG A 114 -9.99 -2.64 8.27
N TRP A 115 -8.96 -3.43 8.30
CA TRP A 115 -7.58 -2.99 8.55
C TRP A 115 -6.59 -3.94 7.86
N MET A 116 -5.39 -3.43 7.66
CA MET A 116 -4.25 -4.22 7.19
C MET A 116 -2.98 -3.76 7.90
N GLU A 117 -2.19 -4.71 8.37
CA GLU A 117 -0.84 -4.48 8.87
C GLU A 117 0.14 -5.04 7.85
N VAL A 118 1.01 -4.17 7.33
CA VAL A 118 2.01 -4.54 6.33
C VAL A 118 3.38 -4.57 6.99
N SER A 119 4.07 -5.69 6.87
CA SER A 119 5.46 -5.87 7.28
C SER A 119 6.37 -5.41 6.15
N ILE A 120 7.30 -4.50 6.44
CA ILE A 120 8.29 -3.98 5.49
C ILE A 120 9.51 -4.88 5.50
N ASN A 121 10.04 -5.19 4.33
CA ASN A 121 11.29 -5.93 4.18
C ASN A 121 12.44 -5.14 4.84
N PRO A 122 13.17 -5.71 5.80
CA PRO A 122 14.23 -5.01 6.52
C PRO A 122 15.41 -4.57 5.63
N HIS A 123 15.52 -5.13 4.42
CA HIS A 123 16.53 -4.80 3.41
C HIS A 123 16.05 -3.76 2.39
N ALA A 124 14.78 -3.32 2.46
CA ALA A 124 14.27 -2.29 1.56
C ALA A 124 14.97 -0.94 1.82
N GLN A 125 15.44 -0.31 0.75
CA GLN A 125 16.22 0.94 0.80
C GLN A 125 15.79 1.89 -0.31
N PHE A 126 15.89 3.19 -0.04
CA PHE A 126 15.84 4.22 -1.08
C PHE A 126 17.12 4.22 -1.91
N GLN A 127 17.14 5.00 -2.99
CA GLN A 127 18.28 5.09 -3.93
C GLN A 127 19.55 5.62 -3.27
N ASP A 128 19.45 6.42 -2.20
CA ASP A 128 20.57 6.93 -1.42
C ASP A 128 21.11 5.91 -0.37
N GLY A 129 20.53 4.71 -0.33
CA GLY A 129 20.88 3.65 0.62
C GLY A 129 20.22 3.80 2.00
N THR A 130 19.39 4.81 2.23
CA THR A 130 18.65 4.92 3.50
C THR A 130 17.58 3.86 3.59
N PRO A 131 17.43 3.17 4.76
CA PRO A 131 16.39 2.15 4.92
C PRO A 131 14.99 2.75 4.82
N ILE A 132 14.08 2.05 4.15
CA ILE A 132 12.65 2.38 4.13
C ILE A 132 12.02 1.91 5.43
N THR A 133 11.20 2.75 6.04
CA THR A 133 10.54 2.48 7.32
C THR A 133 9.02 2.65 7.24
N ALA A 134 8.32 2.13 8.23
CA ALA A 134 6.88 2.35 8.38
C ALA A 134 6.53 3.84 8.56
N GLN A 135 7.47 4.63 9.08
CA GLN A 135 7.30 6.08 9.20
C GLN A 135 7.27 6.75 7.82
N ASP A 136 8.12 6.35 6.87
CA ASP A 136 8.09 6.86 5.49
C ASP A 136 6.76 6.54 4.81
N VAL A 137 6.21 5.35 5.06
CA VAL A 137 4.90 4.95 4.53
C VAL A 137 3.77 5.80 5.11
N ALA A 138 3.75 6.01 6.43
CA ALA A 138 2.75 6.85 7.10
C ALA A 138 2.87 8.32 6.66
N PHE A 139 4.10 8.82 6.54
CA PHE A 139 4.39 10.16 6.03
C PHE A 139 3.92 10.32 4.57
N THR A 140 4.20 9.32 3.72
CA THR A 140 3.73 9.29 2.33
C THR A 140 2.22 9.49 2.26
N PHE A 141 1.47 8.70 3.03
CA PHE A 141 0.01 8.81 3.06
C PHE A 141 -0.42 10.22 3.49
N GLN A 142 0.17 10.76 4.55
CA GLN A 142 -0.12 12.11 5.03
C GLN A 142 0.15 13.17 3.96
N LYS A 143 1.27 13.09 3.23
CA LYS A 143 1.60 14.01 2.14
C LYS A 143 0.57 13.95 1.01
N PHE A 144 0.17 12.76 0.58
CA PHE A 144 -0.89 12.61 -0.42
C PHE A 144 -2.23 13.15 0.06
N MET A 145 -2.57 12.98 1.34
CA MET A 145 -3.83 13.48 1.91
C MET A 145 -3.86 14.99 2.09
N THR A 146 -2.73 15.62 2.36
CA THR A 146 -2.65 17.07 2.62
C THR A 146 -2.35 17.88 1.36
N GLU A 147 -1.42 17.42 0.53
CA GLU A 147 -0.87 18.16 -0.61
C GLU A 147 -1.07 17.44 -1.96
N GLY A 148 -1.54 16.20 -1.97
CA GLY A 148 -1.79 15.43 -3.19
C GLY A 148 -3.00 15.91 -4.00
N VAL A 149 -3.24 15.27 -5.13
CA VAL A 149 -4.37 15.61 -6.01
C VAL A 149 -5.72 15.39 -5.31
N PRO A 150 -6.74 16.20 -5.62
CA PRO A 150 -8.05 16.11 -4.97
C PRO A 150 -8.68 14.72 -5.03
N GLN A 151 -8.50 14.00 -6.13
CA GLN A 151 -9.05 12.64 -6.33
C GLN A 151 -8.53 11.66 -5.28
N PHE A 152 -7.24 11.74 -4.91
CA PHE A 152 -6.66 10.93 -3.87
C PHE A 152 -7.30 11.22 -2.50
N ARG A 153 -7.42 12.51 -2.16
CA ARG A 153 -8.05 12.92 -0.89
C ARG A 153 -9.51 12.47 -0.77
N VAL A 154 -10.26 12.49 -1.87
CA VAL A 154 -11.63 11.97 -1.90
C VAL A 154 -11.67 10.45 -1.73
N ALA A 155 -10.81 9.73 -2.45
CA ALA A 155 -10.76 8.27 -2.41
C ALA A 155 -10.38 7.71 -1.03
N PHE A 156 -9.51 8.40 -0.28
CA PHE A 156 -8.92 7.88 0.96
C PHE A 156 -9.18 8.74 2.20
N ARG A 157 -10.14 9.70 2.14
CA ARG A 157 -10.37 10.71 3.20
C ARG A 157 -10.59 10.14 4.60
N ASP A 158 -11.16 8.94 4.70
CA ASP A 158 -11.51 8.31 5.97
C ASP A 158 -10.51 7.21 6.38
N VAL A 159 -9.48 6.97 5.56
CA VAL A 159 -8.44 5.99 5.84
C VAL A 159 -7.43 6.58 6.80
N GLN A 160 -6.96 5.78 7.74
CA GLN A 160 -5.88 6.13 8.65
C GLN A 160 -4.68 5.21 8.41
N VAL A 161 -3.49 5.80 8.36
CA VAL A 161 -2.24 5.06 8.21
C VAL A 161 -1.29 5.49 9.32
N LYS A 162 -0.73 4.51 10.03
CA LYS A 162 0.19 4.75 11.14
C LYS A 162 1.30 3.72 11.20
N ALA A 163 2.49 4.14 11.54
CA ALA A 163 3.58 3.25 11.89
C ALA A 163 3.30 2.65 13.28
N LEU A 164 3.27 1.33 13.39
CA LEU A 164 3.18 0.63 14.68
C LEU A 164 4.54 0.45 15.32
N ASN A 165 5.55 0.22 14.49
CA ASN A 165 6.96 0.13 14.84
C ASN A 165 7.79 0.47 13.60
N ARG A 166 9.11 0.27 13.64
CA ARG A 166 10.01 0.61 12.54
C ARG A 166 9.66 -0.06 11.20
N LEU A 167 9.16 -1.30 11.23
CA LEU A 167 8.93 -2.12 10.03
C LEU A 167 7.47 -2.55 9.85
N THR A 168 6.53 -2.07 10.66
CA THR A 168 5.12 -2.43 10.53
C THR A 168 4.27 -1.17 10.43
N VAL A 169 3.57 -1.05 9.32
CA VAL A 169 2.57 -0.01 9.09
C VAL A 169 1.17 -0.60 9.18
N ARG A 170 0.25 0.11 9.81
CA ARG A 170 -1.16 -0.24 9.89
C ARG A 170 -2.01 0.76 9.11
N ILE A 171 -2.92 0.18 8.33
CA ILE A 171 -3.93 0.88 7.55
C ILE A 171 -5.29 0.52 8.16
N ASP A 172 -6.01 1.51 8.66
CA ASP A 172 -7.36 1.33 9.16
C ASP A 172 -8.37 1.89 8.16
N MET A 173 -9.35 1.07 7.75
CA MET A 173 -10.40 1.40 6.80
C MET A 173 -11.72 1.60 7.55
N PRO A 174 -12.46 2.70 7.32
CA PRO A 174 -13.72 2.95 8.02
C PRO A 174 -14.82 1.97 7.61
N LYS A 175 -14.75 1.45 6.40
CA LYS A 175 -15.62 0.42 5.83
C LYS A 175 -14.81 -0.66 5.16
N PRO A 176 -15.26 -1.93 5.26
CA PRO A 176 -14.66 -3.04 4.54
C PRO A 176 -14.60 -2.78 3.03
N ASP A 177 -13.41 -2.76 2.45
CA ASP A 177 -13.22 -2.53 1.02
C ASP A 177 -11.85 -3.08 0.56
N LYS A 178 -11.87 -4.32 0.04
CA LYS A 178 -10.68 -5.02 -0.45
C LYS A 178 -10.00 -4.24 -1.58
N ASP A 179 -10.76 -3.79 -2.56
CA ASP A 179 -10.18 -3.13 -3.75
C ASP A 179 -9.50 -1.81 -3.38
N ARG A 180 -10.08 -1.08 -2.45
CA ARG A 180 -9.57 0.19 -1.98
C ARG A 180 -8.25 0.00 -1.21
N VAL A 181 -8.17 -0.97 -0.32
CA VAL A 181 -6.92 -1.25 0.41
C VAL A 181 -5.84 -1.77 -0.52
N LEU A 182 -6.17 -2.65 -1.47
CA LEU A 182 -5.20 -3.17 -2.43
C LEU A 182 -4.67 -2.08 -3.37
N SER A 183 -5.51 -1.17 -3.83
CA SER A 183 -5.06 -0.04 -4.65
C SER A 183 -4.10 0.90 -3.91
N TRP A 184 -4.25 1.01 -2.59
CA TRP A 184 -3.33 1.78 -1.77
C TRP A 184 -1.93 1.15 -1.67
N LEU A 185 -1.82 -0.17 -1.71
CA LEU A 185 -0.54 -0.88 -1.58
C LEU A 185 0.45 -0.59 -2.71
N THR A 186 -0.02 -0.11 -3.85
CA THR A 186 0.83 0.26 -5.00
C THR A 186 1.22 1.74 -5.05
N LEU A 187 0.82 2.53 -4.04
CA LEU A 187 1.27 3.92 -3.96
C LEU A 187 2.77 4.00 -3.71
N PRO A 188 3.48 4.88 -4.45
CA PRO A 188 4.92 5.04 -4.29
C PRO A 188 5.25 5.59 -2.90
N VAL A 189 6.13 4.89 -2.19
CA VAL A 189 6.64 5.31 -0.88
C VAL A 189 7.74 6.34 -1.07
N ILE A 190 7.58 7.52 -0.48
CA ILE A 190 8.53 8.63 -0.60
C ILE A 190 9.34 8.82 0.69
N PRO A 191 10.64 9.23 0.61
CA PRO A 191 11.46 9.45 1.78
C PRO A 191 11.02 10.71 2.56
N GLU A 192 10.63 10.53 3.84
CA GLU A 192 10.27 11.63 4.72
C GLU A 192 11.40 12.65 4.81
N LYS A 193 12.65 12.19 4.96
CA LYS A 193 13.84 13.02 5.05
C LYS A 193 13.96 14.03 3.91
N PHE A 194 13.60 13.63 2.68
CA PHE A 194 13.64 14.54 1.52
C PHE A 194 12.41 15.45 1.48
N TRP A 195 11.21 14.90 1.69
CA TRP A 195 9.94 15.58 1.42
C TRP A 195 9.36 16.39 2.57
N GLN A 196 9.83 16.21 3.82
CA GLN A 196 9.26 16.89 5.00
C GLN A 196 9.23 18.42 4.90
N ASN A 197 10.24 19.03 4.26
CA ASN A 197 10.39 20.48 4.12
C ASN A 197 10.13 20.96 2.68
N LYS A 198 9.54 20.14 1.81
CA LYS A 198 9.23 20.49 0.42
C LYS A 198 7.73 20.42 0.18
N LYS A 199 7.26 21.30 -0.70
CA LYS A 199 5.89 21.25 -1.17
C LYS A 199 5.74 20.12 -2.18
N PHE A 200 4.80 19.22 -1.90
CA PHE A 200 4.64 18.01 -2.67
C PHE A 200 4.12 18.25 -4.10
N ASN A 201 3.32 19.28 -4.29
CA ASN A 201 2.66 19.61 -5.54
C ASN A 201 3.37 20.69 -6.38
N GLU A 202 4.60 21.08 -6.02
CA GLU A 202 5.39 22.07 -6.77
C GLU A 202 6.49 21.41 -7.61
N PRO A 203 6.86 22.01 -8.76
CA PRO A 203 7.98 21.56 -9.58
C PRO A 203 9.30 21.52 -8.81
N ILE A 204 10.14 20.53 -9.10
CA ILE A 204 11.51 20.39 -8.58
C ILE A 204 12.46 20.23 -9.77
N GLY A 205 13.53 21.04 -9.80
CA GLY A 205 14.50 21.10 -10.90
C GLY A 205 15.57 20.00 -10.89
N TYR A 206 15.46 19.01 -9.98
CA TYR A 206 16.38 17.88 -9.85
C TYR A 206 15.62 16.63 -9.37
N PRO A 207 16.14 15.41 -9.64
CA PRO A 207 15.48 14.19 -9.17
C PRO A 207 15.30 14.16 -7.65
N PRO A 208 14.08 13.90 -7.14
CA PRO A 208 13.79 13.89 -5.71
C PRO A 208 14.14 12.51 -5.08
N VAL A 209 15.41 12.26 -4.89
CA VAL A 209 15.99 11.01 -4.34
C VAL A 209 16.75 11.25 -3.06
#